data_c1979769d4e4d81a22793e81c4c6737b
#
_entry.id   c1979769d4e4d81a22793e81c4c6737b
#
_cell.length_a   1.000
_cell.length_b   1.000
_cell.length_c   1.000
_cell.angle_alpha   90.00
_cell.angle_beta   90.00
_cell.angle_gamma   90.00
#
_symmetry.space_group_name_H-M   'P 1'
#
loop_
_entity.id
_entity.type
_entity.pdbx_description
1 polymer ?
#
loop_
_entity_poly.entity_id
_entity_poly.type
_entity_poly.pdbx_seq_one_letter_code
_entity_poly.pdbx_strand_id
1 'polypeptide(L)'
;MVTPLGDGVETSWSRILSGQSGAGEITRFDASNSVARVVCEVPVGDGSNGTFNADRYMEPKDRRRVDDFIVYGIAAAQQAIEDAGWTNPQGEEAERSGVMIGSGIGGLPGIEESSVLMHERGPRRVSPHFIPGRLINLVSGQVSIRYGLKGPNHAVVTACSTGAHAIGDAARLIMLDDADVMVAGGAEAAICPVGVAGFAQAKALSTRYNDTPEKASRPWDEGRDGFVMGEGAGIVVLEELEHAKKRGAKIYGEIVGYGMSGDAYHVTAPAPDGDGAFRAMRAALKRAGMAPSDIDYINAHGTSTPLGDEIELGAVKRLFGDAVSQLSMSSTKSSIGHLLGAAGAVEAIFSMLAMQQNIAPPTLNLENPSPSCEGIDLVPLKAKERPIRAILSNSFGFGGTNASLIIKEFTE
;
A
#
# COMPACT_ATOMS: atom_id res chain seq x y z
N MET A 1 -3.51 6.17 8.39
CA MET A 1 -2.76 4.96 8.01
C MET A 1 -2.23 4.22 9.23
N VAL A 2 -1.97 2.92 9.07
CA VAL A 2 -1.28 2.05 10.04
C VAL A 2 -0.13 1.38 9.29
N THR A 3 1.09 1.46 9.81
CA THR A 3 2.30 0.94 9.14
C THR A 3 3.25 0.29 10.15
N PRO A 4 4.27 -0.43 9.70
CA PRO A 4 5.35 -0.91 10.57
C PRO A 4 6.14 0.19 11.29
N LEU A 5 6.00 1.42 10.85
CA LEU A 5 6.57 2.59 11.53
C LEU A 5 5.61 3.21 12.54
N GLY A 6 4.38 2.72 12.66
CA GLY A 6 3.44 3.14 13.69
C GLY A 6 2.05 3.49 13.21
N ASP A 7 1.25 3.94 14.17
CA ASP A 7 -0.12 4.38 14.00
C ASP A 7 -0.18 5.89 13.69
N GLY A 8 -0.84 6.24 12.60
CA GLY A 8 -1.01 7.62 12.15
C GLY A 8 -0.07 8.07 11.03
N VAL A 9 -0.53 9.05 10.28
CA VAL A 9 0.17 9.60 9.10
C VAL A 9 1.45 10.30 9.50
N GLU A 10 1.39 11.21 10.47
CA GLU A 10 2.53 12.01 10.93
C GLU A 10 3.64 11.14 11.52
N THR A 11 3.28 10.14 12.33
CA THR A 11 4.22 9.20 12.93
C THR A 11 4.97 8.42 11.86
N SER A 12 4.25 7.85 10.90
CA SER A 12 4.84 7.06 9.83
C SER A 12 5.73 7.92 8.93
N TRP A 13 5.25 9.12 8.56
CA TRP A 13 6.00 10.01 7.67
C TRP A 13 7.28 10.55 8.30
N SER A 14 7.22 11.04 9.54
CA SER A 14 8.43 11.54 10.23
C SER A 14 9.51 10.47 10.37
N ARG A 15 9.09 9.23 10.62
CA ARG A 15 10.00 8.09 10.73
C ARG A 15 10.60 7.65 9.39
N ILE A 16 9.83 7.72 8.30
CA ILE A 16 10.39 7.52 6.95
C ILE A 16 11.44 8.57 6.62
N LEU A 17 11.14 9.85 6.84
CA LEU A 17 12.09 10.94 6.55
C LEU A 17 13.36 10.85 7.38
N SER A 18 13.26 10.37 8.63
CA SER A 18 14.41 10.16 9.50
C SER A 18 15.23 8.89 9.18
N GLY A 19 14.80 8.11 8.18
CA GLY A 19 15.49 6.89 7.77
C GLY A 19 15.32 5.72 8.73
N GLN A 20 14.19 5.62 9.43
CA GLN A 20 13.91 4.48 10.30
C GLN A 20 13.45 3.28 9.48
N SER A 21 13.88 2.09 9.88
CA SER A 21 13.39 0.81 9.39
C SER A 21 12.38 0.22 10.36
N GLY A 22 11.26 -0.28 9.83
CA GLY A 22 10.28 -1.08 10.59
C GLY A 22 10.53 -2.58 10.49
N ALA A 23 11.64 -3.00 9.88
CA ALA A 23 11.99 -4.40 9.76
C ALA A 23 12.56 -4.96 11.07
N GLY A 24 12.11 -6.14 11.45
CA GLY A 24 12.53 -6.85 12.65
C GLY A 24 12.39 -8.36 12.48
N GLU A 25 12.79 -9.11 13.51
CA GLU A 25 12.49 -10.53 13.57
C GLU A 25 10.99 -10.74 13.76
N ILE A 26 10.48 -11.88 13.26
CA ILE A 26 9.09 -12.31 13.48
C ILE A 26 8.87 -12.50 14.99
N THR A 27 7.87 -11.83 15.55
CA THR A 27 7.54 -11.93 16.98
C THR A 27 6.25 -12.69 17.27
N ARG A 28 5.39 -12.91 16.27
CA ARG A 28 4.04 -13.45 16.44
C ARG A 28 3.98 -14.96 16.55
N PHE A 29 5.02 -15.66 16.06
CA PHE A 29 5.12 -17.10 16.12
C PHE A 29 6.59 -17.54 16.11
N ASP A 30 6.85 -18.80 16.48
CA ASP A 30 8.19 -19.36 16.41
C ASP A 30 8.63 -19.59 14.95
N ALA A 31 9.51 -18.72 14.48
CA ALA A 31 10.08 -18.75 13.13
C ALA A 31 11.48 -19.39 13.08
N SER A 32 11.95 -20.07 14.16
CA SER A 32 13.30 -20.64 14.26
C SER A 32 13.64 -21.60 13.13
N ASN A 33 12.65 -22.31 12.60
CA ASN A 33 12.77 -23.25 11.48
C ASN A 33 12.51 -22.60 10.11
N SER A 34 12.20 -21.28 10.03
CA SER A 34 11.98 -20.57 8.79
C SER A 34 13.28 -20.10 8.19
N VAL A 35 13.41 -20.19 6.86
CA VAL A 35 14.56 -19.63 6.12
C VAL A 35 14.50 -18.10 6.06
N ALA A 36 13.29 -17.52 6.09
CA ALA A 36 13.04 -16.08 6.16
C ALA A 36 12.45 -15.76 7.53
N ARG A 37 13.13 -14.93 8.31
CA ARG A 37 12.74 -14.56 9.69
C ARG A 37 12.54 -13.07 9.87
N VAL A 38 12.70 -12.29 8.81
CA VAL A 38 12.56 -10.84 8.81
C VAL A 38 11.21 -10.44 8.24
N VAL A 39 10.50 -9.58 8.97
CA VAL A 39 9.21 -8.98 8.59
C VAL A 39 9.13 -7.53 9.06
N CYS A 40 8.13 -6.82 8.58
CA CYS A 40 7.76 -5.49 9.06
C CYS A 40 6.38 -5.57 9.72
N GLU A 41 6.35 -5.89 11.01
CA GLU A 41 5.12 -5.96 11.81
C GLU A 41 4.66 -4.57 12.24
N VAL A 42 3.34 -4.35 12.34
CA VAL A 42 2.80 -3.17 13.00
C VAL A 42 3.16 -3.21 14.48
N PRO A 43 3.81 -2.15 15.02
CA PRO A 43 4.17 -2.11 16.43
C PRO A 43 2.92 -1.94 17.31
N VAL A 44 2.45 -3.02 17.91
CA VAL A 44 1.27 -3.04 18.78
C VAL A 44 1.63 -2.62 20.21
N GLY A 45 0.81 -1.78 20.83
CA GLY A 45 1.03 -1.30 22.19
C GLY A 45 -0.17 -0.53 22.76
N ASP A 46 0.10 0.33 23.72
CA ASP A 46 -0.93 1.16 24.39
C ASP A 46 -1.27 2.46 23.63
N GLY A 47 -0.63 2.69 22.49
CA GLY A 47 -0.74 3.92 21.69
C GLY A 47 0.28 5.00 22.07
N SER A 48 1.17 4.73 23.02
CA SER A 48 2.31 5.60 23.28
C SER A 48 3.39 5.42 22.21
N ASN A 49 4.18 6.45 21.97
CA ASN A 49 5.28 6.44 21.00
C ASN A 49 4.88 5.93 19.60
N GLY A 50 3.62 6.18 19.20
CA GLY A 50 3.12 5.77 17.89
C GLY A 50 2.86 4.26 17.76
N THR A 51 2.77 3.51 18.83
CA THR A 51 2.33 2.10 18.78
C THR A 51 0.83 2.02 18.47
N PHE A 52 0.44 0.97 17.77
CA PHE A 52 -0.95 0.73 17.42
C PHE A 52 -1.72 0.17 18.60
N ASN A 53 -2.75 0.91 19.02
CA ASN A 53 -3.69 0.44 20.05
C ASN A 53 -5.05 0.14 19.41
N ALA A 54 -5.33 -1.13 19.18
CA ALA A 54 -6.57 -1.57 18.55
C ALA A 54 -7.83 -1.17 19.33
N ASP A 55 -7.76 -1.00 20.66
CA ASP A 55 -8.89 -0.63 21.52
C ASP A 55 -9.38 0.81 21.26
N ARG A 56 -8.57 1.65 20.60
CA ARG A 56 -8.99 2.98 20.13
C ARG A 56 -9.96 2.92 18.95
N TYR A 57 -9.94 1.84 18.20
CA TYR A 57 -10.63 1.71 16.91
C TYR A 57 -11.74 0.67 16.93
N MET A 58 -11.62 -0.35 17.78
CA MET A 58 -12.59 -1.45 17.86
C MET A 58 -12.67 -2.02 19.27
N GLU A 59 -13.90 -2.19 19.76
CA GLU A 59 -14.14 -2.84 21.05
C GLU A 59 -13.51 -4.25 21.10
N PRO A 60 -12.90 -4.66 22.23
CA PRO A 60 -12.25 -5.97 22.37
C PRO A 60 -13.15 -7.17 22.02
N LYS A 61 -14.46 -7.04 22.25
CA LYS A 61 -15.45 -8.06 21.91
C LYS A 61 -15.57 -8.26 20.39
N ASP A 62 -15.57 -7.18 19.63
CA ASP A 62 -15.73 -7.22 18.18
C ASP A 62 -14.42 -7.57 17.48
N ARG A 63 -13.28 -7.09 18.03
CA ARG A 63 -11.94 -7.45 17.55
C ARG A 63 -11.71 -8.96 17.52
N ARG A 64 -12.20 -9.72 18.51
CA ARG A 64 -12.08 -11.18 18.55
C ARG A 64 -12.86 -11.93 17.44
N ARG A 65 -13.70 -11.21 16.68
CA ARG A 65 -14.55 -11.76 15.61
C ARG A 65 -13.97 -11.58 14.22
N VAL A 66 -12.96 -10.73 14.09
CA VAL A 66 -12.37 -10.33 12.81
C VAL A 66 -10.87 -10.56 12.79
N ASP A 67 -10.31 -10.66 11.61
CA ASP A 67 -8.86 -10.73 11.39
C ASP A 67 -8.23 -9.34 11.45
N ASP A 68 -6.93 -9.27 11.75
CA ASP A 68 -6.22 -8.00 11.97
C ASP A 68 -6.24 -7.07 10.75
N PHE A 69 -6.28 -7.60 9.51
CA PHE A 69 -6.39 -6.72 8.33
C PHE A 69 -7.66 -5.87 8.36
N ILE A 70 -8.77 -6.40 8.90
CA ILE A 70 -10.01 -5.63 9.09
C ILE A 70 -9.81 -4.55 10.16
N VAL A 71 -9.11 -4.87 11.25
CA VAL A 71 -8.84 -3.90 12.33
C VAL A 71 -7.98 -2.75 11.83
N TYR A 72 -6.90 -3.06 11.09
CA TYR A 72 -6.04 -2.04 10.50
C TYR A 72 -6.79 -1.18 9.47
N GLY A 73 -7.60 -1.82 8.62
CA GLY A 73 -8.42 -1.12 7.64
C GLY A 73 -9.41 -0.15 8.27
N ILE A 74 -10.11 -0.57 9.34
CA ILE A 74 -11.03 0.28 10.09
C ILE A 74 -10.29 1.44 10.77
N ALA A 75 -9.13 1.18 11.37
CA ALA A 75 -8.33 2.22 12.02
C ALA A 75 -7.87 3.29 11.01
N ALA A 76 -7.35 2.86 9.87
CA ALA A 76 -6.95 3.78 8.81
C ALA A 76 -8.13 4.53 8.19
N ALA A 77 -9.29 3.87 8.03
CA ALA A 77 -10.51 4.50 7.53
C ALA A 77 -11.05 5.55 8.50
N GLN A 78 -11.04 5.26 9.80
CA GLN A 78 -11.42 6.24 10.82
C GLN A 78 -10.57 7.50 10.73
N GLN A 79 -9.23 7.36 10.68
CA GLN A 79 -8.31 8.49 10.55
C GLN A 79 -8.60 9.30 9.27
N ALA A 80 -8.82 8.64 8.13
CA ALA A 80 -9.07 9.31 6.86
C ALA A 80 -10.42 10.05 6.84
N ILE A 81 -11.48 9.45 7.39
CA ILE A 81 -12.82 10.03 7.47
C ILE A 81 -12.85 11.23 8.43
N GLU A 82 -12.16 11.12 9.57
CA GLU A 82 -12.01 12.22 10.54
C GLU A 82 -11.23 13.40 9.94
N ASP A 83 -10.12 13.14 9.26
CA ASP A 83 -9.32 14.16 8.57
C ASP A 83 -10.09 14.84 7.43
N ALA A 84 -10.90 14.08 6.69
CA ALA A 84 -11.78 14.60 5.65
C ALA A 84 -12.98 15.39 6.20
N GLY A 85 -13.28 15.27 7.50
CA GLY A 85 -14.49 15.86 8.09
C GLY A 85 -15.80 15.23 7.57
N TRP A 86 -15.77 13.95 7.13
CA TRP A 86 -16.91 13.25 6.51
C TRP A 86 -17.49 12.17 7.42
N THR A 87 -17.74 12.50 8.69
CA THR A 87 -18.03 11.52 9.75
C THR A 87 -19.47 11.07 9.85
N ASN A 88 -20.44 11.81 9.29
CA ASN A 88 -21.86 11.51 9.48
C ASN A 88 -22.72 12.04 8.31
N PRO A 89 -22.50 11.59 7.06
CA PRO A 89 -23.34 11.99 5.93
C PRO A 89 -24.77 11.46 6.11
N GLN A 90 -25.78 12.22 5.68
CA GLN A 90 -27.19 11.87 5.81
C GLN A 90 -27.92 12.01 4.46
N GLY A 91 -29.04 11.27 4.32
CA GLY A 91 -29.88 11.35 3.12
C GLY A 91 -29.08 11.05 1.84
N GLU A 92 -29.16 11.92 0.85
CA GLU A 92 -28.50 11.80 -0.43
C GLU A 92 -26.95 11.77 -0.31
N GLU A 93 -26.37 12.54 0.61
CA GLU A 93 -24.91 12.50 0.87
C GLU A 93 -24.46 11.09 1.28
N ALA A 94 -25.24 10.40 2.13
CA ALA A 94 -24.95 9.04 2.52
C ALA A 94 -25.10 8.05 1.35
N GLU A 95 -26.11 8.23 0.50
CA GLU A 95 -26.39 7.38 -0.66
C GLU A 95 -25.34 7.54 -1.76
N ARG A 96 -24.70 8.72 -1.84
CA ARG A 96 -23.61 9.03 -2.78
C ARG A 96 -22.21 8.88 -2.17
N SER A 97 -22.11 8.32 -0.95
CA SER A 97 -20.84 8.03 -0.27
C SER A 97 -20.60 6.52 -0.23
N GLY A 98 -19.51 6.07 -0.86
CA GLY A 98 -19.18 4.65 -0.98
C GLY A 98 -17.86 4.26 -0.29
N VAL A 99 -17.57 2.96 -0.32
CA VAL A 99 -16.37 2.37 0.27
C VAL A 99 -15.76 1.32 -0.68
N MET A 100 -14.47 1.43 -0.93
CA MET A 100 -13.70 0.46 -1.73
C MET A 100 -12.34 0.19 -1.09
N ILE A 101 -12.29 -0.77 -0.17
CA ILE A 101 -11.07 -1.17 0.52
C ILE A 101 -10.78 -2.62 0.18
N GLY A 102 -9.59 -2.87 -0.39
CA GLY A 102 -9.15 -4.20 -0.77
C GLY A 102 -8.11 -4.80 0.18
N SER A 103 -7.83 -6.07 -0.03
CA SER A 103 -6.71 -6.81 0.57
C SER A 103 -6.21 -7.82 -0.45
N GLY A 104 -4.91 -8.10 -0.46
CA GLY A 104 -4.33 -9.08 -1.38
C GLY A 104 -4.67 -10.52 -1.00
N ILE A 105 -4.69 -10.82 0.30
CA ILE A 105 -4.88 -12.19 0.82
C ILE A 105 -6.04 -12.27 1.81
N GLY A 106 -6.36 -11.19 2.51
CA GLY A 106 -7.42 -11.16 3.50
C GLY A 106 -7.08 -11.91 4.79
N GLY A 107 -8.06 -12.58 5.40
CA GLY A 107 -7.95 -13.21 6.71
C GLY A 107 -7.15 -14.51 6.75
N LEU A 108 -5.95 -14.55 6.16
CA LEU A 108 -5.12 -15.76 6.11
C LEU A 108 -4.76 -16.31 7.48
N PRO A 109 -4.34 -15.50 8.49
CA PRO A 109 -4.04 -16.02 9.84
C PRO A 109 -5.23 -16.74 10.46
N GLY A 110 -6.41 -16.14 10.42
CA GLY A 110 -7.60 -16.77 10.99
C GLY A 110 -8.12 -17.97 10.20
N ILE A 111 -7.83 -18.07 8.90
CA ILE A 111 -8.10 -19.27 8.10
C ILE A 111 -7.18 -20.39 8.55
N GLU A 112 -5.88 -20.13 8.71
CA GLU A 112 -4.90 -21.08 9.21
C GLU A 112 -5.28 -21.61 10.59
N GLU A 113 -5.49 -20.73 11.56
CA GLU A 113 -5.89 -21.07 12.93
C GLU A 113 -7.18 -21.89 12.97
N SER A 114 -8.19 -21.50 12.20
CA SER A 114 -9.47 -22.20 12.17
C SER A 114 -9.36 -23.58 11.51
N SER A 115 -8.48 -23.73 10.50
CA SER A 115 -8.22 -25.01 9.85
C SER A 115 -7.54 -26.00 10.80
N VAL A 116 -6.54 -25.55 11.56
CA VAL A 116 -5.87 -26.34 12.60
C VAL A 116 -6.87 -26.73 13.68
N LEU A 117 -7.63 -25.77 14.21
CA LEU A 117 -8.64 -26.00 15.23
C LEU A 117 -9.70 -27.03 14.77
N MET A 118 -10.16 -26.92 13.53
CA MET A 118 -11.13 -27.85 12.95
C MET A 118 -10.54 -29.27 12.85
N HIS A 119 -9.27 -29.37 12.44
CA HIS A 119 -8.58 -30.67 12.35
C HIS A 119 -8.43 -31.33 13.72
N GLU A 120 -8.01 -30.55 14.74
CA GLU A 120 -7.74 -31.09 16.09
C GLU A 120 -9.01 -31.35 16.90
N ARG A 121 -10.04 -30.51 16.78
CA ARG A 121 -11.18 -30.46 17.70
C ARG A 121 -12.55 -30.60 17.02
N GLY A 122 -12.56 -30.73 15.70
CA GLY A 122 -13.77 -30.95 14.88
C GLY A 122 -14.53 -29.67 14.54
N PRO A 123 -15.49 -29.75 13.58
CA PRO A 123 -16.14 -28.59 12.96
C PRO A 123 -17.00 -27.76 13.92
N ARG A 124 -17.46 -28.30 15.05
CA ARG A 124 -18.25 -27.57 16.04
C ARG A 124 -17.45 -26.50 16.80
N ARG A 125 -16.14 -26.46 16.63
CA ARG A 125 -15.25 -25.48 17.27
C ARG A 125 -14.98 -24.27 16.39
N VAL A 126 -15.29 -24.32 15.10
CA VAL A 126 -15.17 -23.18 14.20
C VAL A 126 -16.13 -22.07 14.65
N SER A 127 -15.61 -20.84 14.72
CA SER A 127 -16.39 -19.67 15.16
C SER A 127 -17.55 -19.38 14.21
N PRO A 128 -18.74 -19.00 14.68
CA PRO A 128 -19.82 -18.51 13.83
C PRO A 128 -19.46 -17.21 13.08
N HIS A 129 -18.42 -16.50 13.54
CA HIS A 129 -17.87 -15.30 12.90
C HIS A 129 -16.74 -15.61 11.91
N PHE A 130 -16.43 -16.90 11.66
CA PHE A 130 -15.32 -17.27 10.78
C PHE A 130 -15.44 -16.63 9.40
N ILE A 131 -16.55 -16.82 8.71
CA ILE A 131 -16.74 -16.28 7.36
C ILE A 131 -16.73 -14.73 7.38
N PRO A 132 -17.61 -14.02 8.11
CA PRO A 132 -17.62 -12.56 8.06
C PRO A 132 -16.36 -11.90 8.62
N GLY A 133 -15.57 -12.61 9.41
CA GLY A 133 -14.31 -12.09 9.95
C GLY A 133 -13.09 -12.30 9.03
N ARG A 134 -13.22 -12.97 7.89
CA ARG A 134 -12.10 -13.34 7.00
C ARG A 134 -12.27 -12.83 5.56
N LEU A 135 -13.50 -12.53 5.14
CA LEU A 135 -13.79 -12.03 3.79
C LEU A 135 -13.20 -10.65 3.57
N ILE A 136 -12.55 -10.46 2.42
CA ILE A 136 -11.86 -9.22 2.06
C ILE A 136 -12.80 -8.01 2.03
N ASN A 137 -13.98 -8.16 1.43
CA ASN A 137 -14.95 -7.07 1.32
C ASN A 137 -15.56 -6.62 2.66
N LEU A 138 -15.30 -7.33 3.75
CA LEU A 138 -15.86 -6.98 5.05
C LEU A 138 -15.14 -5.80 5.73
N VAL A 139 -13.95 -5.40 5.27
CA VAL A 139 -13.40 -4.09 5.65
C VAL A 139 -14.31 -2.99 5.14
N SER A 140 -14.63 -2.99 3.83
CA SER A 140 -15.57 -2.04 3.23
C SER A 140 -16.95 -2.10 3.88
N GLY A 141 -17.47 -3.31 4.10
CA GLY A 141 -18.77 -3.51 4.75
C GLY A 141 -18.84 -2.93 6.16
N GLN A 142 -17.81 -3.14 6.99
CA GLN A 142 -17.80 -2.61 8.35
C GLN A 142 -17.60 -1.10 8.41
N VAL A 143 -16.79 -0.52 7.51
CA VAL A 143 -16.65 0.94 7.39
C VAL A 143 -17.97 1.56 6.95
N SER A 144 -18.63 1.00 5.92
CA SER A 144 -19.96 1.42 5.45
C SER A 144 -20.99 1.42 6.59
N ILE A 145 -21.08 0.32 7.36
CA ILE A 145 -22.01 0.21 8.50
C ILE A 145 -21.70 1.25 9.58
N ARG A 146 -20.42 1.42 9.93
CA ARG A 146 -20.00 2.32 11.01
C ARG A 146 -20.31 3.78 10.73
N TYR A 147 -20.17 4.22 9.48
CA TYR A 147 -20.32 5.62 9.08
C TYR A 147 -21.58 5.91 8.26
N GLY A 148 -22.43 4.88 8.05
CA GLY A 148 -23.69 5.05 7.32
C GLY A 148 -23.49 5.35 5.83
N LEU A 149 -22.39 4.89 5.21
CA LEU A 149 -22.09 5.13 3.80
C LEU A 149 -22.87 4.11 2.94
N LYS A 150 -23.82 4.58 2.14
CA LYS A 150 -24.80 3.74 1.42
C LYS A 150 -24.55 3.66 -0.08
N GLY A 151 -23.54 4.34 -0.59
CA GLY A 151 -23.12 4.29 -1.98
C GLY A 151 -22.45 2.97 -2.35
N PRO A 152 -21.70 2.91 -3.47
CA PRO A 152 -21.00 1.70 -3.91
C PRO A 152 -20.14 1.10 -2.79
N ASN A 153 -20.28 -0.22 -2.55
CA ASN A 153 -19.58 -0.91 -1.47
C ASN A 153 -19.06 -2.26 -1.95
N HIS A 154 -17.76 -2.34 -2.21
CA HIS A 154 -17.11 -3.57 -2.66
C HIS A 154 -15.60 -3.53 -2.38
N ALA A 155 -14.86 -4.56 -2.81
CA ALA A 155 -13.41 -4.67 -2.64
C ALA A 155 -12.73 -5.06 -3.94
N VAL A 156 -11.50 -4.62 -4.10
CA VAL A 156 -10.58 -5.06 -5.15
C VAL A 156 -9.61 -6.08 -4.57
N VAL A 157 -9.25 -7.09 -5.36
CA VAL A 157 -8.25 -8.12 -5.02
C VAL A 157 -7.34 -8.32 -6.21
N THR A 158 -6.17 -7.68 -6.20
CA THR A 158 -5.19 -7.73 -7.29
C THR A 158 -3.75 -7.82 -6.74
N ALA A 159 -3.59 -8.70 -5.73
CA ALA A 159 -2.31 -8.92 -5.05
C ALA A 159 -1.66 -7.58 -4.63
N CYS A 160 -0.39 -7.35 -4.99
CA CYS A 160 0.36 -6.16 -4.58
C CYS A 160 -0.17 -4.84 -5.16
N SER A 161 -1.03 -4.87 -6.17
CA SER A 161 -1.63 -3.68 -6.79
C SER A 161 -3.00 -3.30 -6.23
N THR A 162 -3.50 -4.06 -5.27
CA THR A 162 -4.85 -3.92 -4.71
C THR A 162 -5.17 -2.50 -4.26
N GLY A 163 -4.31 -1.90 -3.43
CA GLY A 163 -4.56 -0.56 -2.89
C GLY A 163 -4.57 0.53 -3.95
N ALA A 164 -3.67 0.45 -4.94
CA ALA A 164 -3.64 1.38 -6.06
C ALA A 164 -4.86 1.20 -6.99
N HIS A 165 -5.26 -0.03 -7.29
CA HIS A 165 -6.48 -0.30 -8.04
C HIS A 165 -7.73 0.19 -7.30
N ALA A 166 -7.82 -0.04 -5.99
CA ALA A 166 -8.96 0.44 -5.19
C ALA A 166 -9.12 1.96 -5.26
N ILE A 167 -8.02 2.71 -5.14
CA ILE A 167 -8.02 4.17 -5.27
C ILE A 167 -8.41 4.58 -6.69
N GLY A 168 -7.79 3.98 -7.71
CA GLY A 168 -8.08 4.32 -9.11
C GLY A 168 -9.49 3.97 -9.55
N ASP A 169 -10.03 2.83 -9.13
CA ASP A 169 -11.40 2.41 -9.46
C ASP A 169 -12.43 3.24 -8.68
N ALA A 170 -12.15 3.61 -7.42
CA ALA A 170 -12.98 4.55 -6.66
C ALA A 170 -13.05 5.92 -7.34
N ALA A 171 -11.91 6.44 -7.84
CA ALA A 171 -11.89 7.67 -8.62
C ALA A 171 -12.76 7.56 -9.89
N ARG A 172 -12.76 6.39 -10.56
CA ARG A 172 -13.65 6.15 -11.71
C ARG A 172 -15.13 6.19 -11.37
N LEU A 173 -15.54 5.64 -10.22
CA LEU A 173 -16.92 5.72 -9.77
C LEU A 173 -17.38 7.17 -9.58
N ILE A 174 -16.51 8.01 -9.05
CA ILE A 174 -16.76 9.47 -8.94
C ILE A 174 -16.86 10.10 -10.35
N MET A 175 -15.92 9.79 -11.24
CA MET A 175 -15.92 10.31 -12.63
C MET A 175 -17.15 9.87 -13.45
N LEU A 176 -17.75 8.72 -13.12
CA LEU A 176 -18.95 8.20 -13.76
C LEU A 176 -20.24 8.68 -13.09
N ASP A 177 -20.14 9.51 -12.08
CA ASP A 177 -21.26 10.05 -11.29
C ASP A 177 -22.05 8.97 -10.50
N ASP A 178 -21.37 7.86 -10.14
CA ASP A 178 -21.95 6.84 -9.27
C ASP A 178 -21.82 7.19 -7.79
N ALA A 179 -20.88 8.07 -7.43
CA ALA A 179 -20.63 8.56 -6.07
C ALA A 179 -20.00 9.95 -6.09
N ASP A 180 -20.21 10.73 -5.03
CA ASP A 180 -19.50 12.00 -4.79
C ASP A 180 -18.30 11.81 -3.87
N VAL A 181 -18.38 10.85 -2.95
CA VAL A 181 -17.33 10.55 -1.97
C VAL A 181 -17.04 9.05 -1.92
N MET A 182 -15.78 8.67 -1.94
CA MET A 182 -15.35 7.27 -1.81
C MET A 182 -14.23 7.14 -0.77
N VAL A 183 -14.44 6.28 0.21
CA VAL A 183 -13.40 5.85 1.15
C VAL A 183 -12.68 4.66 0.51
N ALA A 184 -11.42 4.83 0.12
CA ALA A 184 -10.72 3.86 -0.71
C ALA A 184 -9.30 3.56 -0.22
N GLY A 185 -8.82 2.36 -0.50
CA GLY A 185 -7.45 1.96 -0.20
C GLY A 185 -7.27 0.46 0.00
N GLY A 186 -6.33 0.08 0.85
CA GLY A 186 -6.02 -1.32 1.10
C GLY A 186 -5.56 -1.59 2.52
N ALA A 187 -5.78 -2.82 2.98
CA ALA A 187 -5.37 -3.32 4.28
C ALA A 187 -4.83 -4.75 4.15
N GLU A 188 -3.79 -5.09 4.89
CA GLU A 188 -3.19 -6.42 4.86
C GLU A 188 -2.61 -6.80 6.22
N ALA A 189 -2.78 -8.07 6.63
CA ALA A 189 -2.17 -8.64 7.82
C ALA A 189 -1.92 -10.15 7.60
N ALA A 190 -0.99 -10.48 6.70
CA ALA A 190 -0.72 -11.85 6.26
C ALA A 190 0.55 -12.47 6.90
N ILE A 191 1.12 -11.83 7.94
CA ILE A 191 2.29 -12.35 8.66
C ILE A 191 1.83 -13.45 9.62
N CYS A 192 1.86 -14.70 9.13
CA CYS A 192 1.54 -15.92 9.85
C CYS A 192 2.39 -17.09 9.32
N PRO A 193 2.45 -18.25 9.99
CA PRO A 193 3.28 -19.36 9.56
C PRO A 193 3.08 -19.77 8.10
N VAL A 194 1.84 -19.98 7.65
CA VAL A 194 1.57 -20.38 6.25
C VAL A 194 1.86 -19.24 5.26
N GLY A 195 1.63 -17.99 5.63
CA GLY A 195 1.92 -16.82 4.80
C GLY A 195 3.42 -16.69 4.53
N VAL A 196 4.24 -16.70 5.58
CA VAL A 196 5.71 -16.65 5.47
C VAL A 196 6.25 -17.88 4.73
N ALA A 197 5.78 -19.07 5.08
CA ALA A 197 6.21 -20.30 4.41
C ALA A 197 5.87 -20.29 2.91
N GLY A 198 4.68 -19.83 2.54
CA GLY A 198 4.25 -19.77 1.14
C GLY A 198 5.15 -18.88 0.30
N PHE A 199 5.43 -17.66 0.75
CA PHE A 199 6.31 -16.73 0.04
C PHE A 199 7.78 -17.19 0.08
N ALA A 200 8.24 -17.82 1.16
CA ALA A 200 9.58 -18.39 1.26
C ALA A 200 9.77 -19.54 0.25
N GLN A 201 8.79 -20.44 0.12
CA GLN A 201 8.83 -21.52 -0.88
C GLN A 201 8.79 -20.99 -2.32
N ALA A 202 8.10 -19.87 -2.55
CA ALA A 202 8.14 -19.15 -3.83
C ALA A 202 9.48 -18.44 -4.08
N LYS A 203 10.44 -18.50 -3.14
CA LYS A 203 11.75 -17.81 -3.20
C LYS A 203 11.62 -16.30 -3.39
N ALA A 204 10.59 -15.71 -2.83
CA ALA A 204 10.28 -14.29 -2.98
C ALA A 204 10.83 -13.44 -1.84
N LEU A 205 11.11 -14.05 -0.66
CA LEU A 205 11.53 -13.35 0.55
C LEU A 205 13.04 -13.21 0.68
N SER A 206 13.47 -12.12 1.33
CA SER A 206 14.84 -11.95 1.80
C SER A 206 15.17 -12.98 2.87
N THR A 207 16.35 -13.61 2.76
CA THR A 207 16.81 -14.68 3.68
C THR A 207 18.21 -14.46 4.21
N ARG A 208 18.99 -13.55 3.62
CA ARG A 208 20.38 -13.31 3.99
C ARG A 208 20.60 -12.32 5.13
N TYR A 209 19.53 -11.62 5.53
CA TYR A 209 19.59 -10.54 6.52
C TYR A 209 18.86 -10.88 7.82
N ASN A 210 18.68 -12.17 8.13
CA ASN A 210 17.99 -12.60 9.35
C ASN A 210 18.64 -12.05 10.64
N ASP A 211 19.96 -11.83 10.64
CA ASP A 211 20.71 -11.32 11.79
C ASP A 211 20.89 -9.77 11.75
N THR A 212 20.45 -9.12 10.69
CA THR A 212 20.47 -7.67 10.49
C THR A 212 19.19 -7.21 9.78
N PRO A 213 18.01 -7.40 10.41
CA PRO A 213 16.71 -7.25 9.77
C PRO A 213 16.50 -5.87 9.15
N GLU A 214 17.03 -4.81 9.76
CA GLU A 214 16.94 -3.43 9.28
C GLU A 214 17.60 -3.22 7.89
N LYS A 215 18.46 -4.15 7.47
CA LYS A 215 19.17 -4.12 6.17
C LYS A 215 18.52 -4.97 5.09
N ALA A 216 17.46 -5.71 5.40
CA ALA A 216 16.90 -6.71 4.51
C ALA A 216 16.20 -6.10 3.29
N SER A 217 15.40 -5.05 3.47
CA SER A 217 14.75 -4.36 2.35
C SER A 217 15.68 -3.28 1.79
N ARG A 218 16.19 -3.55 0.58
CA ARG A 218 17.23 -2.73 -0.08
C ARG A 218 17.03 -2.60 -1.60
N PRO A 219 15.95 -1.93 -2.04
CA PRO A 219 15.63 -1.80 -3.46
C PRO A 219 16.80 -1.25 -4.26
N TRP A 220 17.06 -1.85 -5.44
CA TRP A 220 18.16 -1.56 -6.40
C TRP A 220 19.57 -1.74 -5.88
N ASP A 221 19.78 -2.09 -4.63
CA ASP A 221 21.12 -2.44 -4.10
C ASP A 221 21.56 -3.82 -4.61
N GLU A 222 22.86 -3.98 -4.93
CA GLU A 222 23.41 -5.26 -5.40
C GLU A 222 23.25 -6.40 -4.39
N GLY A 223 23.15 -6.07 -3.10
CA GLY A 223 22.95 -7.02 -2.01
C GLY A 223 21.51 -7.50 -1.84
N ARG A 224 20.51 -7.00 -2.59
CA ARG A 224 19.10 -7.41 -2.44
C ARG A 224 18.90 -8.89 -2.79
N ASP A 225 18.01 -9.54 -2.09
CA ASP A 225 17.77 -10.99 -2.26
C ASP A 225 16.30 -11.41 -2.15
N GLY A 226 15.37 -10.46 -2.08
CA GLY A 226 13.95 -10.70 -1.97
C GLY A 226 13.25 -9.59 -1.18
N PHE A 227 11.92 -9.61 -1.15
CA PHE A 227 11.18 -8.62 -0.39
C PHE A 227 11.07 -9.01 1.10
N VAL A 228 10.77 -8.05 1.94
CA VAL A 228 10.40 -8.24 3.35
C VAL A 228 8.89 -8.08 3.46
N MET A 229 8.17 -9.08 3.98
CA MET A 229 6.72 -8.96 4.22
C MET A 229 6.44 -7.85 5.23
N GLY A 230 5.46 -7.01 4.90
CA GLY A 230 4.92 -6.00 5.81
C GLY A 230 3.41 -6.14 5.94
N GLU A 231 2.85 -5.40 6.89
CA GLU A 231 1.42 -5.34 7.15
C GLU A 231 0.97 -3.93 7.51
N GLY A 232 -0.31 -3.68 7.48
CA GLY A 232 -0.89 -2.37 7.80
C GLY A 232 -2.06 -1.99 6.90
N ALA A 233 -2.36 -0.70 6.85
CA ALA A 233 -3.43 -0.15 6.02
C ALA A 233 -3.17 1.29 5.61
N GLY A 234 -3.53 1.62 4.37
CA GLY A 234 -3.61 2.98 3.87
C GLY A 234 -5.00 3.26 3.31
N ILE A 235 -5.64 4.31 3.79
CA ILE A 235 -6.96 4.72 3.36
C ILE A 235 -6.95 6.22 3.05
N VAL A 236 -7.59 6.57 1.95
CA VAL A 236 -7.84 7.95 1.52
C VAL A 236 -9.34 8.18 1.34
N VAL A 237 -9.77 9.42 1.47
CA VAL A 237 -11.09 9.87 1.04
C VAL A 237 -10.93 10.58 -0.29
N LEU A 238 -11.58 10.07 -1.32
CA LEU A 238 -11.70 10.69 -2.62
C LEU A 238 -13.03 11.42 -2.70
N GLU A 239 -13.03 12.58 -3.31
CA GLU A 239 -14.21 13.42 -3.39
C GLU A 239 -14.26 14.15 -4.73
N GLU A 240 -15.47 14.33 -5.28
CA GLU A 240 -15.69 15.16 -6.46
C GLU A 240 -15.22 16.59 -6.16
N LEU A 241 -14.53 17.21 -7.11
CA LEU A 241 -13.81 18.48 -6.87
C LEU A 241 -14.73 19.62 -6.46
N GLU A 242 -15.82 19.85 -7.18
CA GLU A 242 -16.74 20.94 -6.87
C GLU A 242 -17.54 20.69 -5.58
N HIS A 243 -17.81 19.41 -5.28
CA HIS A 243 -18.37 19.00 -3.99
C HIS A 243 -17.41 19.35 -2.84
N ALA A 244 -16.12 19.01 -2.97
CA ALA A 244 -15.08 19.33 -1.99
C ALA A 244 -14.92 20.83 -1.77
N LYS A 245 -14.85 21.61 -2.85
CA LYS A 245 -14.77 23.08 -2.81
C LYS A 245 -15.99 23.70 -2.13
N LYS A 246 -17.20 23.24 -2.49
CA LYS A 246 -18.46 23.77 -1.94
C LYS A 246 -18.54 23.65 -0.42
N ARG A 247 -17.99 22.58 0.15
CA ARG A 247 -17.96 22.40 1.61
C ARG A 247 -16.68 22.90 2.28
N GLY A 248 -15.73 23.46 1.51
CA GLY A 248 -14.45 23.97 2.02
C GLY A 248 -13.52 22.87 2.53
N ALA A 249 -13.54 21.69 1.90
CA ALA A 249 -12.67 20.59 2.27
C ALA A 249 -11.19 20.93 2.04
N LYS A 250 -10.31 20.39 2.89
CA LYS A 250 -8.88 20.42 2.63
C LYS A 250 -8.55 19.45 1.50
N ILE A 251 -7.98 19.96 0.42
CA ILE A 251 -7.58 19.15 -0.74
C ILE A 251 -6.07 18.93 -0.69
N TYR A 252 -5.65 17.67 -0.64
CA TYR A 252 -4.23 17.28 -0.63
C TYR A 252 -3.63 17.20 -2.03
N GLY A 253 -4.44 16.95 -3.04
CA GLY A 253 -4.04 16.82 -4.43
C GLY A 253 -5.17 16.24 -5.28
N GLU A 254 -4.96 16.19 -6.59
CA GLU A 254 -5.92 15.63 -7.55
C GLU A 254 -5.39 14.34 -8.15
N ILE A 255 -6.20 13.29 -8.21
CA ILE A 255 -5.90 12.09 -9.01
C ILE A 255 -6.25 12.40 -10.46
N VAL A 256 -5.25 12.74 -11.25
CA VAL A 256 -5.40 13.13 -12.66
C VAL A 256 -5.14 11.99 -13.64
N GLY A 257 -4.45 10.93 -13.20
CA GLY A 257 -4.13 9.78 -14.04
C GLY A 257 -4.25 8.45 -13.32
N TYR A 258 -4.84 7.47 -13.99
CA TYR A 258 -4.88 6.09 -13.54
C TYR A 258 -4.69 5.16 -14.74
N GLY A 259 -3.59 4.42 -14.77
CA GLY A 259 -3.25 3.46 -15.80
C GLY A 259 -3.24 2.04 -15.28
N MET A 260 -3.72 1.11 -16.08
CA MET A 260 -3.72 -0.33 -15.78
C MET A 260 -3.19 -1.11 -16.97
N SER A 261 -2.59 -2.26 -16.69
CA SER A 261 -2.20 -3.24 -17.71
C SER A 261 -2.13 -4.64 -17.11
N GLY A 262 -2.12 -5.65 -17.98
CA GLY A 262 -1.75 -7.02 -17.63
C GLY A 262 -0.48 -7.42 -18.37
N ASP A 263 0.43 -8.15 -17.70
CA ASP A 263 1.68 -8.66 -18.33
C ASP A 263 1.41 -9.79 -19.33
N ALA A 264 0.40 -10.61 -19.05
CA ALA A 264 0.08 -11.82 -19.82
C ALA A 264 1.32 -12.72 -20.04
N TYR A 265 2.16 -12.86 -19.02
CA TYR A 265 3.44 -13.55 -19.09
C TYR A 265 3.57 -14.72 -18.11
N HIS A 266 3.57 -14.45 -16.80
CA HIS A 266 3.78 -15.45 -15.76
C HIS A 266 3.01 -15.07 -14.48
N VAL A 267 2.66 -16.08 -13.65
CA VAL A 267 1.85 -15.84 -12.43
C VAL A 267 2.58 -15.06 -11.33
N THR A 268 3.91 -15.12 -11.27
CA THR A 268 4.70 -14.44 -10.21
C THR A 268 5.84 -13.59 -10.72
N ALA A 269 6.32 -13.81 -11.95
CA ALA A 269 7.41 -13.04 -12.53
C ALA A 269 6.89 -11.96 -13.47
N PRO A 270 7.44 -10.72 -13.42
CA PRO A 270 7.12 -9.69 -14.40
C PRO A 270 7.66 -10.08 -15.79
N ALA A 271 7.05 -9.52 -16.85
CA ALA A 271 7.56 -9.67 -18.19
C ALA A 271 8.98 -9.10 -18.29
N PRO A 272 9.96 -9.83 -18.87
CA PRO A 272 11.38 -9.43 -18.85
C PRO A 272 11.68 -8.07 -19.48
N ASP A 273 10.87 -7.66 -20.44
CA ASP A 273 10.98 -6.36 -21.11
C ASP A 273 10.28 -5.21 -20.36
N GLY A 274 9.61 -5.49 -19.24
CA GLY A 274 8.86 -4.51 -18.45
C GLY A 274 7.69 -3.87 -19.18
N ASP A 275 7.17 -4.52 -20.24
CA ASP A 275 6.12 -3.91 -21.08
C ASP A 275 4.83 -3.63 -20.30
N GLY A 276 4.43 -4.49 -19.38
CA GLY A 276 3.26 -4.27 -18.54
C GLY A 276 3.39 -2.99 -17.70
N ALA A 277 4.49 -2.84 -16.97
CA ALA A 277 4.79 -1.64 -16.21
C ALA A 277 4.83 -0.37 -17.09
N PHE A 278 5.52 -0.46 -18.23
CA PHE A 278 5.55 0.62 -19.23
C PHE A 278 4.15 1.03 -19.70
N ARG A 279 3.28 0.06 -20.05
CA ARG A 279 1.93 0.34 -20.52
C ARG A 279 1.03 0.95 -19.43
N ALA A 280 1.16 0.50 -18.19
CA ALA A 280 0.41 1.08 -17.06
C ALA A 280 0.79 2.55 -16.86
N MET A 281 2.09 2.86 -16.75
CA MET A 281 2.58 4.23 -16.61
C MET A 281 2.20 5.12 -17.79
N ARG A 282 2.37 4.64 -19.02
CA ARG A 282 1.99 5.35 -20.25
C ARG A 282 0.48 5.64 -20.29
N ALA A 283 -0.36 4.70 -19.86
CA ALA A 283 -1.80 4.88 -19.81
C ALA A 283 -2.20 5.93 -18.76
N ALA A 284 -1.51 5.96 -17.61
CA ALA A 284 -1.72 6.98 -16.59
C ALA A 284 -1.39 8.39 -17.11
N LEU A 285 -0.21 8.56 -17.73
CA LEU A 285 0.20 9.83 -18.37
C LEU A 285 -0.78 10.28 -19.45
N LYS A 286 -1.19 9.35 -20.31
CA LYS A 286 -2.19 9.68 -21.37
C LYS A 286 -3.51 10.18 -20.80
N ARG A 287 -4.01 9.58 -19.71
CA ARG A 287 -5.25 10.02 -19.05
C ARG A 287 -5.10 11.35 -18.35
N ALA A 288 -3.94 11.59 -17.74
CA ALA A 288 -3.61 12.86 -17.12
C ALA A 288 -3.40 14.00 -18.16
N GLY A 289 -3.22 13.68 -19.44
CA GLY A 289 -2.83 14.66 -20.45
C GLY A 289 -1.42 15.21 -20.22
N MET A 290 -0.54 14.43 -19.55
CA MET A 290 0.78 14.86 -19.11
C MET A 290 1.88 14.18 -19.93
N ALA A 291 3.00 14.89 -20.11
CA ALA A 291 4.24 14.34 -20.64
C ALA A 291 5.06 13.68 -19.49
N PRO A 292 5.99 12.76 -19.79
CA PRO A 292 6.92 12.23 -18.78
C PRO A 292 7.70 13.33 -18.04
N SER A 293 8.07 14.40 -18.72
CA SER A 293 8.78 15.56 -18.14
C SER A 293 7.98 16.34 -17.09
N ASP A 294 6.68 16.13 -17.00
CA ASP A 294 5.82 16.80 -16.01
C ASP A 294 5.81 16.10 -14.66
N ILE A 295 6.39 14.89 -14.55
CA ILE A 295 6.49 14.11 -13.31
C ILE A 295 7.79 14.47 -12.60
N ASP A 296 7.67 14.91 -11.36
CA ASP A 296 8.80 15.28 -10.51
C ASP A 296 9.32 14.12 -9.66
N TYR A 297 8.42 13.22 -9.23
CA TYR A 297 8.76 12.13 -8.33
C TYR A 297 7.99 10.85 -8.68
N ILE A 298 8.68 9.71 -8.60
CA ILE A 298 8.09 8.38 -8.69
C ILE A 298 8.21 7.66 -7.33
N ASN A 299 7.07 7.26 -6.74
CA ASN A 299 7.06 6.25 -5.70
C ASN A 299 7.01 4.89 -6.40
N ALA A 300 8.11 4.16 -6.34
CA ALA A 300 8.30 2.93 -7.07
C ALA A 300 7.60 1.74 -6.41
N HIS A 301 7.28 0.74 -7.22
CA HIS A 301 6.96 -0.56 -6.67
C HIS A 301 8.16 -1.15 -5.91
N GLY A 302 9.36 -1.13 -6.47
CA GLY A 302 10.66 -1.32 -5.83
C GLY A 302 10.67 -2.25 -4.62
N THR A 303 10.46 -3.57 -4.82
CA THR A 303 10.24 -4.55 -3.74
C THR A 303 11.51 -5.10 -3.11
N SER A 304 12.69 -4.71 -3.58
CA SER A 304 13.96 -5.32 -3.18
C SER A 304 14.16 -6.74 -3.76
N THR A 305 13.51 -7.04 -4.87
CA THR A 305 13.73 -8.31 -5.57
C THR A 305 14.77 -8.16 -6.68
N PRO A 306 15.64 -9.15 -6.90
CA PRO A 306 16.70 -9.04 -7.90
C PRO A 306 16.20 -8.71 -9.31
N LEU A 307 15.10 -9.30 -9.73
CA LEU A 307 14.54 -9.13 -11.08
C LEU A 307 13.56 -7.96 -11.17
N GLY A 308 12.65 -7.84 -10.19
CA GLY A 308 11.57 -6.85 -10.25
C GLY A 308 12.05 -5.41 -10.29
N ASP A 309 13.05 -5.08 -9.48
CA ASP A 309 13.60 -3.73 -9.38
C ASP A 309 14.28 -3.29 -10.68
N GLU A 310 15.03 -4.20 -11.34
CA GLU A 310 15.68 -3.95 -12.62
C GLU A 310 14.66 -3.72 -13.75
N ILE A 311 13.62 -4.55 -13.79
CA ILE A 311 12.57 -4.47 -14.82
C ILE A 311 11.78 -3.17 -14.69
N GLU A 312 11.40 -2.79 -13.47
CA GLU A 312 10.71 -1.51 -13.23
C GLU A 312 11.59 -0.33 -13.67
N LEU A 313 12.85 -0.32 -13.25
CA LEU A 313 13.78 0.74 -13.60
C LEU A 313 13.97 0.85 -15.13
N GLY A 314 14.09 -0.29 -15.82
CA GLY A 314 14.16 -0.34 -17.29
C GLY A 314 12.91 0.22 -17.96
N ALA A 315 11.71 -0.09 -17.43
CA ALA A 315 10.46 0.45 -17.94
C ALA A 315 10.34 1.97 -17.72
N VAL A 316 10.78 2.47 -16.56
CA VAL A 316 10.84 3.92 -16.27
C VAL A 316 11.79 4.61 -17.24
N LYS A 317 13.01 4.13 -17.40
CA LYS A 317 13.99 4.72 -18.33
C LYS A 317 13.48 4.74 -19.78
N ARG A 318 12.84 3.66 -20.22
CA ARG A 318 12.23 3.58 -21.56
C ARG A 318 11.11 4.60 -21.75
N LEU A 319 10.27 4.85 -20.74
CA LEU A 319 9.15 5.76 -20.84
C LEU A 319 9.58 7.23 -20.74
N PHE A 320 10.49 7.53 -19.83
CA PHE A 320 10.90 8.90 -19.53
C PHE A 320 12.02 9.42 -20.46
N GLY A 321 12.81 8.53 -21.10
CA GLY A 321 13.90 8.94 -21.95
C GLY A 321 14.82 9.94 -21.26
N ASP A 322 15.13 11.07 -21.90
CA ASP A 322 16.02 12.10 -21.35
C ASP A 322 15.45 12.77 -20.08
N ALA A 323 14.12 12.76 -19.89
CA ALA A 323 13.46 13.33 -18.71
C ALA A 323 13.79 12.56 -17.41
N VAL A 324 14.30 11.33 -17.49
CA VAL A 324 14.69 10.53 -16.33
C VAL A 324 15.72 11.22 -15.44
N SER A 325 16.58 12.06 -16.02
CA SER A 325 17.61 12.82 -15.28
C SER A 325 17.03 13.97 -14.44
N GLN A 326 15.78 14.34 -14.67
CA GLN A 326 15.10 15.46 -14.01
C GLN A 326 14.20 14.99 -12.84
N LEU A 327 13.90 13.70 -12.74
CA LEU A 327 13.03 13.16 -11.70
C LEU A 327 13.82 12.51 -10.56
N SER A 328 13.19 12.37 -9.39
CA SER A 328 13.66 11.45 -8.35
C SER A 328 12.69 10.27 -8.25
N MET A 329 13.22 9.10 -7.92
CA MET A 329 12.46 7.89 -7.71
C MET A 329 12.94 7.22 -6.42
N SER A 330 12.04 6.76 -5.57
CA SER A 330 12.44 6.00 -4.38
C SER A 330 11.45 4.91 -4.03
N SER A 331 11.87 3.96 -3.21
CA SER A 331 10.99 2.93 -2.67
C SER A 331 10.88 3.04 -1.15
N THR A 332 9.71 3.43 -0.70
CA THR A 332 9.38 3.46 0.74
C THR A 332 9.28 2.07 1.37
N LYS A 333 9.23 1.02 0.54
CA LYS A 333 9.35 -0.38 1.02
C LYS A 333 10.71 -0.67 1.67
N SER A 334 11.72 0.13 1.39
CA SER A 334 13.00 0.05 2.11
C SER A 334 12.86 0.30 3.61
N SER A 335 11.85 1.07 4.02
CA SER A 335 11.57 1.40 5.44
C SER A 335 10.50 0.50 6.06
N ILE A 336 9.44 0.15 5.31
CA ILE A 336 8.25 -0.51 5.86
C ILE A 336 8.04 -1.94 5.34
N GLY A 337 8.93 -2.43 4.47
CA GLY A 337 8.68 -3.70 3.78
C GLY A 337 7.56 -3.59 2.75
N HIS A 338 7.14 -4.72 2.25
CA HIS A 338 6.08 -4.85 1.25
C HIS A 338 4.74 -5.19 1.93
N LEU A 339 3.84 -4.22 2.04
CA LEU A 339 2.53 -4.39 2.67
C LEU A 339 1.50 -5.09 1.77
N LEU A 340 1.95 -5.77 0.72
CA LEU A 340 1.10 -6.56 -0.20
C LEU A 340 -0.09 -5.74 -0.71
N GLY A 341 -1.33 -6.14 -0.36
CA GLY A 341 -2.54 -5.44 -0.81
C GLY A 341 -2.70 -4.02 -0.28
N ALA A 342 -2.07 -3.68 0.84
CA ALA A 342 -2.09 -2.32 1.39
C ALA A 342 -1.03 -1.40 0.76
N ALA A 343 0.01 -1.97 0.10
CA ALA A 343 1.19 -1.23 -0.33
C ALA A 343 0.86 0.00 -1.18
N GLY A 344 0.12 -0.16 -2.28
CA GLY A 344 -0.17 0.95 -3.18
C GLY A 344 -0.95 2.09 -2.55
N ALA A 345 -1.78 1.81 -1.56
CA ALA A 345 -2.54 2.84 -0.85
C ALA A 345 -1.67 3.62 0.14
N VAL A 346 -0.82 2.93 0.90
CA VAL A 346 0.16 3.57 1.80
C VAL A 346 1.15 4.42 0.99
N GLU A 347 1.60 3.93 -0.14
CA GLU A 347 2.51 4.63 -1.05
C GLU A 347 1.87 5.85 -1.71
N ALA A 348 0.59 5.80 -2.05
CA ALA A 348 -0.15 6.98 -2.50
C ALA A 348 -0.20 8.07 -1.43
N ILE A 349 -0.39 7.71 -0.16
CA ILE A 349 -0.37 8.66 0.96
C ILE A 349 1.04 9.27 1.13
N PHE A 350 2.10 8.46 1.13
CA PHE A 350 3.47 8.98 1.21
C PHE A 350 3.82 9.88 0.03
N SER A 351 3.31 9.55 -1.15
CA SER A 351 3.48 10.38 -2.34
C SER A 351 2.83 11.75 -2.19
N MET A 352 1.59 11.82 -1.67
CA MET A 352 0.93 13.09 -1.38
C MET A 352 1.69 13.92 -0.35
N LEU A 353 2.24 13.28 0.71
CA LEU A 353 3.05 13.97 1.70
C LEU A 353 4.38 14.48 1.12
N ALA A 354 5.01 13.70 0.23
CA ALA A 354 6.21 14.12 -0.49
C ALA A 354 5.95 15.38 -1.31
N MET A 355 4.81 15.44 -2.00
CA MET A 355 4.37 16.59 -2.78
C MET A 355 4.09 17.80 -1.89
N GLN A 356 3.34 17.63 -0.79
CA GLN A 356 3.00 18.73 0.11
C GLN A 356 4.21 19.36 0.79
N GLN A 357 5.22 18.55 1.14
CA GLN A 357 6.40 19.00 1.85
C GLN A 357 7.61 19.26 0.95
N ASN A 358 7.50 18.97 -0.34
CA ASN A 358 8.59 19.08 -1.31
C ASN A 358 9.83 18.27 -0.88
N ILE A 359 9.61 17.05 -0.37
CA ILE A 359 10.66 16.15 0.12
C ILE A 359 10.45 14.75 -0.46
N ALA A 360 11.39 14.27 -1.27
CA ALA A 360 11.42 12.88 -1.71
C ALA A 360 11.93 11.97 -0.57
N PRO A 361 11.16 10.95 -0.15
CA PRO A 361 11.58 10.04 0.90
C PRO A 361 12.74 9.14 0.43
N PRO A 362 13.59 8.65 1.36
CA PRO A 362 14.77 7.90 0.97
C PRO A 362 14.46 6.47 0.50
N THR A 363 15.36 5.92 -0.32
CA THR A 363 15.55 4.48 -0.45
C THR A 363 16.61 4.06 0.57
N LEU A 364 16.19 3.47 1.68
CA LEU A 364 17.12 2.96 2.69
C LEU A 364 17.94 1.80 2.14
N ASN A 365 19.14 1.62 2.71
CA ASN A 365 20.04 0.51 2.40
C ASN A 365 20.54 0.47 0.93
N LEU A 366 20.30 1.50 0.15
CA LEU A 366 20.89 1.64 -1.19
C LEU A 366 22.33 2.15 -1.07
N GLU A 367 23.23 1.25 -0.65
CA GLU A 367 24.65 1.54 -0.42
C GLU A 367 25.50 1.26 -1.66
N ASN A 368 25.14 0.19 -2.39
CA ASN A 368 25.82 -0.27 -3.62
C ASN A 368 24.80 -0.40 -4.75
N PRO A 369 24.43 0.70 -5.42
CA PRO A 369 23.47 0.68 -6.51
C PRO A 369 23.90 -0.25 -7.65
N SER A 370 22.97 -1.04 -8.20
CA SER A 370 23.20 -1.82 -9.42
C SER A 370 23.65 -0.91 -10.56
N PRO A 371 24.44 -1.40 -11.54
CA PRO A 371 24.88 -0.60 -12.68
C PRO A 371 23.75 0.02 -13.50
N SER A 372 22.58 -0.62 -13.53
CA SER A 372 21.38 -0.11 -14.18
C SER A 372 20.85 1.20 -13.57
N CYS A 373 21.27 1.55 -12.36
CA CYS A 373 20.85 2.77 -11.66
C CYS A 373 21.51 4.05 -12.17
N GLU A 374 22.51 3.94 -13.05
CA GLU A 374 23.18 5.11 -13.62
C GLU A 374 22.18 6.04 -14.35
N GLY A 375 22.31 7.34 -14.10
CA GLY A 375 21.52 8.39 -14.76
C GLY A 375 20.14 8.67 -14.18
N ILE A 376 19.76 8.04 -13.04
CA ILE A 376 18.53 8.33 -12.31
C ILE A 376 18.83 8.56 -10.83
N ASP A 377 18.14 9.52 -10.23
CA ASP A 377 18.21 9.79 -8.80
C ASP A 377 17.24 8.86 -8.03
N LEU A 378 17.78 7.86 -7.34
CA LEU A 378 17.01 6.91 -6.52
C LEU A 378 16.89 7.30 -5.05
N VAL A 379 17.25 8.53 -4.70
CA VAL A 379 17.22 9.10 -3.34
C VAL A 379 17.90 8.17 -2.31
N PRO A 380 19.17 7.83 -2.48
CA PRO A 380 19.83 6.85 -1.64
C PRO A 380 20.00 7.35 -0.20
N LEU A 381 19.68 6.51 0.77
CA LEU A 381 19.95 6.61 2.21
C LEU A 381 19.28 7.76 2.95
N LYS A 382 19.09 8.92 2.36
CA LYS A 382 18.55 10.13 3.02
C LYS A 382 17.49 10.80 2.16
N ALA A 383 16.47 11.33 2.81
CA ALA A 383 15.44 12.15 2.17
C ALA A 383 16.08 13.37 1.46
N LYS A 384 15.48 13.78 0.36
CA LYS A 384 15.97 14.87 -0.49
C LYS A 384 14.92 15.94 -0.69
N GLU A 385 15.22 17.16 -0.29
CA GLU A 385 14.40 18.32 -0.62
C GLU A 385 14.44 18.60 -2.13
N ARG A 386 13.28 18.74 -2.71
CA ARG A 386 13.10 19.13 -4.11
C ARG A 386 11.66 19.55 -4.37
N PRO A 387 11.38 20.48 -5.31
CA PRO A 387 10.00 20.76 -5.73
C PRO A 387 9.34 19.50 -6.30
N ILE A 388 8.12 19.19 -5.84
CA ILE A 388 7.31 18.07 -6.30
C ILE A 388 5.89 18.57 -6.51
N ARG A 389 5.45 18.68 -7.75
CA ARG A 389 4.11 19.14 -8.15
C ARG A 389 3.26 18.03 -8.75
N ALA A 390 3.92 17.00 -9.29
CA ALA A 390 3.26 15.84 -9.83
C ALA A 390 4.06 14.58 -9.53
N ILE A 391 3.35 13.56 -9.13
CA ILE A 391 3.91 12.27 -8.74
C ILE A 391 3.27 11.14 -9.54
N LEU A 392 4.05 10.08 -9.74
CA LEU A 392 3.58 8.81 -10.28
C LEU A 392 3.84 7.73 -9.23
N SER A 393 2.82 6.99 -8.82
CA SER A 393 2.93 5.88 -7.88
C SER A 393 2.65 4.57 -8.60
N ASN A 394 3.59 3.62 -8.52
CA ASN A 394 3.55 2.35 -9.22
C ASN A 394 3.24 1.18 -8.29
N SER A 395 2.41 0.26 -8.75
CA SER A 395 2.15 -1.02 -8.10
C SER A 395 2.07 -2.11 -9.14
N PHE A 396 2.91 -3.14 -9.01
CA PHE A 396 2.98 -4.27 -9.95
C PHE A 396 2.83 -5.58 -9.18
N GLY A 397 1.72 -6.28 -9.43
CA GLY A 397 1.29 -7.42 -8.62
C GLY A 397 1.51 -8.78 -9.29
N PHE A 398 1.61 -9.82 -8.45
CA PHE A 398 1.53 -11.20 -8.91
C PHE A 398 0.25 -11.39 -9.74
N GLY A 399 0.34 -12.23 -10.78
CA GLY A 399 -0.69 -12.33 -11.82
C GLY A 399 -0.47 -11.34 -12.96
N GLY A 400 0.60 -10.52 -12.90
CA GLY A 400 0.91 -9.49 -13.89
C GLY A 400 -0.10 -8.34 -13.87
N THR A 401 -0.66 -8.01 -12.71
CA THR A 401 -1.62 -6.91 -12.54
C THR A 401 -0.88 -5.64 -12.21
N ASN A 402 -0.93 -4.65 -13.09
CA ASN A 402 -0.18 -3.41 -12.96
C ASN A 402 -1.11 -2.21 -12.82
N ALA A 403 -0.77 -1.32 -11.90
CA ALA A 403 -1.43 -0.04 -11.67
C ALA A 403 -0.42 1.09 -11.55
N SER A 404 -0.73 2.25 -12.12
CA SER A 404 0.00 3.49 -11.94
C SER A 404 -0.99 4.62 -11.67
N LEU A 405 -0.79 5.35 -10.59
CA LEU A 405 -1.57 6.53 -10.23
C LEU A 405 -0.73 7.79 -10.48
N ILE A 406 -1.35 8.84 -11.03
CA ILE A 406 -0.75 10.19 -11.08
C ILE A 406 -1.57 11.10 -10.19
N ILE A 407 -0.88 11.69 -9.23
CA ILE A 407 -1.43 12.69 -8.32
C ILE A 407 -0.70 14.01 -8.57
N LYS A 408 -1.46 15.07 -8.70
CA LYS A 408 -0.96 16.41 -8.97
C LYS A 408 -1.34 17.36 -7.84
N GLU A 409 -0.49 18.35 -7.59
CA GLU A 409 -0.79 19.45 -6.69
C GLU A 409 -2.08 20.16 -7.15
N PHE A 410 -2.98 20.38 -6.19
CA PHE A 410 -4.18 21.18 -6.43
C PHE A 410 -3.80 22.65 -6.44
N THR A 411 -4.18 23.35 -7.48
CA THR A 411 -4.09 24.81 -7.61
C THR A 411 -5.48 25.37 -7.84
N GLU A 412 -5.89 26.35 -7.04
CA GLU A 412 -7.17 27.05 -7.19
C GLU A 412 -7.33 27.75 -8.55
#